data_16b06463e98610bc2052f3cb5b45b7d8
#
_entry.id   16b06463e98610bc2052f3cb5b45b7d8
#
_cell.length_a   1.000
_cell.length_b   1.000
_cell.length_c   1.000
_cell.angle_alpha   90.00
_cell.angle_beta   90.00
_cell.angle_gamma   90.00
#
_symmetry.space_group_name_H-M   'P 1'
#
loop_
_entity.id
_entity.type
_entity.pdbx_description
1 polymer ?
#
loop_
_entity_poly.entity_id
_entity_poly.type
_entity_poly.pdbx_seq_one_letter_code
_entity_poly.pdbx_strand_id
1 'polypeptide(L)'
;MLTTTYTLTATPEAPFEQAVERVREELTAEGFGVLCEIDVQATLREKLGVEQEPYLILGACNPPLAHRALSAEPDLGTLLPCNVVVYQADGKTHISAIDADRMLSLVDNPDLTPIAAEVRGKLARVVERASEPFAPSARSDSYGPRTSAGRTSRLAIFLPDFV
;
A
#
# COMPACT_ATOMS: atom_id res chain seq x y z
N MET A 1 6.94 -10.79 10.72
CA MET A 1 5.63 -10.09 10.57
C MET A 1 4.84 -10.19 11.86
N LEU A 2 4.25 -9.11 12.30
CA LEU A 2 3.32 -9.06 13.42
C LEU A 2 1.89 -8.89 12.88
N THR A 3 0.92 -9.50 13.54
CA THR A 3 -0.50 -9.33 13.23
C THR A 3 -1.15 -8.64 14.42
N THR A 4 -1.73 -7.48 14.19
CA THR A 4 -2.61 -6.82 15.17
C THR A 4 -4.04 -7.32 14.99
N THR A 5 -4.99 -6.68 15.67
CA THR A 5 -6.40 -7.03 15.53
C THR A 5 -6.96 -6.76 14.12
N TYR A 6 -6.33 -5.90 13.31
CA TYR A 6 -6.83 -5.49 12.00
C TYR A 6 -5.72 -5.24 10.96
N THR A 7 -4.45 -5.44 11.29
CA THR A 7 -3.34 -5.21 10.37
C THR A 7 -2.33 -6.35 10.36
N LEU A 8 -1.66 -6.48 9.21
CA LEU A 8 -0.46 -7.27 9.00
C LEU A 8 0.72 -6.30 8.95
N THR A 9 1.65 -6.36 9.91
CA THR A 9 2.69 -5.35 10.08
C THR A 9 4.08 -5.97 10.10
N ALA A 10 5.05 -5.26 9.51
CA ALA A 10 6.48 -5.56 9.59
C ALA A 10 7.30 -4.28 9.76
N THR A 11 8.51 -4.42 10.29
CA THR A 11 9.45 -3.33 10.50
C THR A 11 10.76 -3.69 9.79
N PRO A 12 10.90 -3.36 8.48
CA PRO A 12 12.12 -3.63 7.75
C PRO A 12 13.29 -2.77 8.23
N GLU A 13 14.50 -3.32 8.14
CA GLU A 13 15.75 -2.55 8.28
C GLU A 13 16.09 -1.85 6.97
N ALA A 14 15.21 -0.98 6.49
CA ALA A 14 15.37 -0.28 5.24
C ALA A 14 14.93 1.19 5.39
N PRO A 15 15.55 2.13 4.65
CA PRO A 15 15.06 3.49 4.55
C PRO A 15 13.63 3.54 4.00
N PHE A 16 12.91 4.60 4.35
CA PHE A 16 11.50 4.80 3.98
C PHE A 16 11.26 4.64 2.47
N GLU A 17 12.03 5.33 1.65
CA GLU A 17 11.87 5.33 0.19
C GLU A 17 12.09 3.93 -0.40
N GLN A 18 13.08 3.20 0.13
CA GLN A 18 13.37 1.84 -0.30
C GLN A 18 12.23 0.88 0.09
N ALA A 19 11.68 1.02 1.29
CA ALA A 19 10.53 0.24 1.73
C ALA A 19 9.30 0.50 0.86
N VAL A 20 9.05 1.77 0.48
CA VAL A 20 7.95 2.13 -0.43
C VAL A 20 8.10 1.44 -1.79
N GLU A 21 9.29 1.50 -2.41
CA GLU A 21 9.53 0.85 -3.70
C GLU A 21 9.34 -0.68 -3.62
N ARG A 22 9.87 -1.31 -2.55
CA ARG A 22 9.69 -2.73 -2.32
C ARG A 22 8.21 -3.13 -2.17
N VAL A 23 7.43 -2.35 -1.45
CA VAL A 23 5.98 -2.58 -1.31
C VAL A 23 5.29 -2.50 -2.66
N ARG A 24 5.63 -1.53 -3.53
CA ARG A 24 5.08 -1.43 -4.88
C ARG A 24 5.42 -2.63 -5.75
N GLU A 25 6.67 -3.08 -5.71
CA GLU A 25 7.13 -4.26 -6.45
C GLU A 25 6.37 -5.52 -6.02
N GLU A 26 6.27 -5.75 -4.71
CA GLU A 26 5.61 -6.94 -4.17
C GLU A 26 4.08 -6.90 -4.37
N LEU A 27 3.45 -5.73 -4.30
CA LEU A 27 2.04 -5.56 -4.66
C LEU A 27 1.80 -5.98 -6.11
N THR A 28 2.65 -5.51 -7.03
CA THR A 28 2.56 -5.87 -8.45
C THR A 28 2.75 -7.37 -8.65
N ALA A 29 3.72 -7.99 -7.96
CA ALA A 29 3.98 -9.41 -8.03
C ALA A 29 2.78 -10.27 -7.57
N GLU A 30 2.00 -9.78 -6.62
CA GLU A 30 0.79 -10.43 -6.11
C GLU A 30 -0.49 -10.06 -6.91
N GLY A 31 -0.35 -9.28 -7.98
CA GLY A 31 -1.45 -8.90 -8.87
C GLY A 31 -2.26 -7.70 -8.40
N PHE A 32 -1.72 -6.89 -7.49
CA PHE A 32 -2.33 -5.62 -7.11
C PHE A 32 -1.79 -4.48 -7.97
N GLY A 33 -2.70 -3.55 -8.34
CA GLY A 33 -2.34 -2.23 -8.83
C GLY A 33 -2.48 -1.19 -7.72
N VAL A 34 -1.59 -0.20 -7.68
CA VAL A 34 -1.73 0.96 -6.81
C VAL A 34 -2.61 1.99 -7.52
N LEU A 35 -3.82 2.20 -7.03
CA LEU A 35 -4.82 3.09 -7.63
C LEU A 35 -4.63 4.54 -7.18
N CYS A 36 -4.19 4.75 -5.96
CA CYS A 36 -3.95 6.07 -5.40
C CYS A 36 -2.84 6.03 -4.37
N GLU A 37 -2.21 7.18 -4.18
CA GLU A 37 -1.18 7.41 -3.17
C GLU A 37 -1.51 8.69 -2.41
N ILE A 38 -1.44 8.63 -1.08
CA ILE A 38 -1.71 9.76 -0.22
C ILE A 38 -0.49 10.01 0.65
N ASP A 39 0.21 11.11 0.38
CA ASP A 39 1.28 11.61 1.23
C ASP A 39 0.66 12.41 2.38
N VAL A 40 0.54 11.72 3.52
CA VAL A 40 -0.08 12.30 4.72
C VAL A 40 0.81 13.40 5.31
N GLN A 41 2.14 13.23 5.29
CA GLN A 41 3.08 14.23 5.77
C GLN A 41 2.92 15.56 4.99
N ALA A 42 2.94 15.49 3.66
CA ALA A 42 2.77 16.68 2.82
C ALA A 42 1.39 17.30 2.99
N THR A 43 0.35 16.49 3.07
CA THR A 43 -1.02 16.96 3.26
C THR A 43 -1.21 17.70 4.58
N LEU A 44 -0.72 17.15 5.69
CA LEU A 44 -0.84 17.78 7.00
C LEU A 44 0.01 19.06 7.10
N ARG A 45 1.20 19.07 6.50
CA ARG A 45 2.01 20.27 6.42
C ARG A 45 1.30 21.38 5.65
N GLU A 46 0.71 21.06 4.49
CA GLU A 46 0.00 22.04 3.65
C GLU A 46 -1.26 22.56 4.32
N LYS A 47 -2.08 21.68 4.89
CA LYS A 47 -3.41 22.05 5.41
C LYS A 47 -3.38 22.60 6.82
N LEU A 48 -2.49 22.12 7.65
CA LEU A 48 -2.46 22.44 9.09
C LEU A 48 -1.14 23.07 9.56
N GLY A 49 -0.09 23.12 8.73
CA GLY A 49 1.25 23.55 9.14
C GLY A 49 1.90 22.62 10.17
N VAL A 50 1.45 21.38 10.27
CA VAL A 50 1.96 20.39 11.23
C VAL A 50 3.11 19.61 10.61
N GLU A 51 4.21 19.48 11.36
CA GLU A 51 5.31 18.60 10.97
C GLU A 51 5.06 17.18 11.51
N GLN A 52 5.22 16.20 10.62
CA GLN A 52 5.06 14.78 10.92
C GLN A 52 6.17 13.99 10.22
N GLU A 53 6.52 12.84 10.78
CA GLU A 53 7.39 11.89 10.10
C GLU A 53 6.76 11.37 8.79
N PRO A 54 7.56 10.87 7.84
CA PRO A 54 7.05 10.31 6.58
C PRO A 54 5.93 9.31 6.79
N TYR A 55 4.83 9.48 6.07
CA TYR A 55 3.67 8.60 6.12
C TYR A 55 3.00 8.57 4.75
N LEU A 56 3.01 7.40 4.09
CA LEU A 56 2.41 7.19 2.78
C LEU A 56 1.34 6.11 2.85
N ILE A 57 0.16 6.39 2.29
CA ILE A 57 -0.90 5.41 2.10
C ILE A 57 -0.95 5.02 0.63
N LEU A 58 -0.87 3.72 0.36
CA LEU A 58 -1.02 3.12 -0.96
C LEU A 58 -2.37 2.42 -1.04
N GLY A 59 -3.28 2.92 -1.86
CA GLY A 59 -4.56 2.27 -2.13
C GLY A 59 -4.38 1.17 -3.17
N ALA A 60 -4.32 -0.08 -2.74
CA ALA A 60 -4.05 -1.23 -3.59
C ALA A 60 -5.33 -1.99 -3.97
N CYS A 61 -5.44 -2.41 -5.21
CA CYS A 61 -6.57 -3.18 -5.72
C CYS A 61 -6.08 -4.35 -6.56
N ASN A 62 -6.65 -5.53 -6.31
CA ASN A 62 -6.54 -6.70 -7.18
C ASN A 62 -7.83 -6.79 -7.99
N PRO A 63 -7.83 -6.43 -9.30
CA PRO A 63 -9.06 -6.27 -10.07
C PRO A 63 -9.95 -7.52 -10.14
N PRO A 64 -9.42 -8.74 -10.38
CA PRO A 64 -10.26 -9.95 -10.38
C PRO A 64 -10.97 -10.20 -9.03
N LEU A 65 -10.26 -9.99 -7.92
CA LEU A 65 -10.83 -10.21 -6.59
C LEU A 65 -11.81 -9.10 -6.22
N ALA A 66 -11.50 -7.85 -6.55
CA ALA A 66 -12.43 -6.73 -6.36
C ALA A 66 -13.72 -6.91 -7.16
N HIS A 67 -13.64 -7.37 -8.41
CA HIS A 67 -14.82 -7.64 -9.23
C HIS A 67 -15.70 -8.72 -8.61
N ARG A 68 -15.14 -9.84 -8.15
CA ARG A 68 -15.88 -10.89 -7.47
C ARG A 68 -16.57 -10.39 -6.20
N ALA A 69 -15.82 -9.60 -5.39
CA ALA A 69 -16.34 -9.07 -4.14
C ALA A 69 -17.48 -8.08 -4.36
N LEU A 70 -17.33 -7.12 -5.28
CA LEU A 70 -18.36 -6.14 -5.61
C LEU A 70 -19.59 -6.76 -6.29
N SER A 71 -19.44 -7.89 -6.97
CA SER A 71 -20.57 -8.65 -7.53
C SER A 71 -21.37 -9.35 -6.43
N ALA A 72 -20.74 -9.75 -5.34
CA ALA A 72 -21.39 -10.35 -4.18
C ALA A 72 -21.99 -9.30 -3.23
N GLU A 73 -21.33 -8.14 -3.10
CA GLU A 73 -21.70 -7.07 -2.18
C GLU A 73 -21.38 -5.70 -2.80
N PRO A 74 -22.36 -5.02 -3.42
CA PRO A 74 -22.11 -3.73 -4.09
C PRO A 74 -21.61 -2.62 -3.17
N ASP A 75 -22.07 -2.56 -1.91
CA ASP A 75 -21.69 -1.54 -0.95
C ASP A 75 -20.28 -1.72 -0.39
N LEU A 76 -19.63 -2.83 -0.74
CA LEU A 76 -18.24 -3.11 -0.35
C LEU A 76 -17.26 -2.05 -0.83
N GLY A 77 -17.63 -1.28 -1.86
CA GLY A 77 -16.83 -0.15 -2.32
C GLY A 77 -16.47 0.85 -1.23
N THR A 78 -17.28 0.94 -0.17
CA THR A 78 -16.98 1.78 1.01
C THR A 78 -15.77 1.31 1.82
N LEU A 79 -15.38 0.04 1.68
CA LEU A 79 -14.22 -0.58 2.35
C LEU A 79 -13.01 -0.75 1.41
N LEU A 80 -13.15 -0.35 0.15
CA LEU A 80 -12.07 -0.41 -0.85
C LEU A 80 -11.45 0.98 -1.07
N PRO A 81 -10.19 1.06 -1.52
CA PRO A 81 -9.26 -0.04 -1.79
C PRO A 81 -8.64 -0.62 -0.53
N CYS A 82 -7.92 -1.76 -0.65
CA CYS A 82 -7.09 -2.28 0.44
C CYS A 82 -5.91 -1.34 0.67
N ASN A 83 -5.82 -0.73 1.84
CA ASN A 83 -4.73 0.17 2.15
C ASN A 83 -3.49 -0.59 2.63
N VAL A 84 -2.35 -0.21 2.07
CA VAL A 84 -1.02 -0.54 2.58
C VAL A 84 -0.33 0.77 2.94
N VAL A 85 0.14 0.89 4.16
CA VAL A 85 0.82 2.09 4.64
C VAL A 85 2.30 1.82 4.87
N VAL A 86 3.13 2.79 4.51
CA VAL A 86 4.54 2.83 4.88
C VAL A 86 4.75 4.11 5.67
N TYR A 87 5.34 4.01 6.85
CA TYR A 87 5.55 5.17 7.71
C TYR A 87 6.80 5.04 8.55
N GLN A 88 7.29 6.17 9.04
CA GLN A 88 8.36 6.23 10.04
C GLN A 88 7.79 6.54 11.41
N ALA A 89 8.31 5.87 12.41
CA ALA A 89 8.08 6.15 13.81
C ALA A 89 9.28 5.67 14.63
N ASP A 90 9.71 6.48 15.61
CA ASP A 90 10.85 6.17 16.49
C ASP A 90 12.12 5.79 15.73
N GLY A 91 12.37 6.45 14.60
CA GLY A 91 13.54 6.22 13.74
C GLY A 91 13.51 4.89 12.96
N LYS A 92 12.37 4.22 12.90
CA LYS A 92 12.17 2.95 12.16
C LYS A 92 11.13 3.10 11.08
N THR A 93 11.32 2.36 10.00
CA THR A 93 10.33 2.22 8.94
C THR A 93 9.36 1.08 9.27
N HIS A 94 8.09 1.32 9.09
CA HIS A 94 7.02 0.34 9.30
C HIS A 94 6.23 0.15 8.01
N ILE A 95 5.83 -1.10 7.75
CA ILE A 95 4.92 -1.48 6.67
C ILE A 95 3.71 -2.13 7.33
N SER A 96 2.50 -1.64 7.02
CA SER A 96 1.25 -2.23 7.52
C SER A 96 0.24 -2.36 6.40
N ALA A 97 -0.31 -3.54 6.20
CA ALA A 97 -1.44 -3.77 5.31
C ALA A 97 -2.71 -4.06 6.12
N ILE A 98 -3.87 -3.69 5.58
CA ILE A 98 -5.14 -4.10 6.17
C ILE A 98 -5.26 -5.63 6.22
N ASP A 99 -5.75 -6.19 7.32
CA ASP A 99 -6.15 -7.59 7.36
C ASP A 99 -7.54 -7.73 6.71
N ALA A 100 -7.56 -8.29 5.50
CA ALA A 100 -8.78 -8.39 4.70
C ALA A 100 -9.84 -9.31 5.37
N ASP A 101 -9.44 -10.32 6.11
CA ASP A 101 -10.40 -11.16 6.85
C ASP A 101 -11.14 -10.33 7.89
N ARG A 102 -10.43 -9.44 8.59
CA ARG A 102 -11.03 -8.55 9.59
C ARG A 102 -11.90 -7.48 8.95
N MET A 103 -11.41 -6.88 7.87
CA MET A 103 -12.14 -5.84 7.15
C MET A 103 -13.46 -6.39 6.58
N LEU A 104 -13.41 -7.52 5.88
CA LEU A 104 -14.58 -8.10 5.23
C LEU A 104 -15.53 -8.80 6.21
N SER A 105 -15.07 -9.16 7.42
CA SER A 105 -15.96 -9.67 8.47
C SER A 105 -16.93 -8.64 9.04
N LEU A 106 -16.77 -7.36 8.69
CA LEU A 106 -17.77 -6.32 9.00
C LEU A 106 -19.03 -6.47 8.17
N VAL A 107 -18.94 -7.19 7.06
CA VAL A 107 -20.06 -7.46 6.14
C VAL A 107 -20.55 -8.88 6.41
N ASP A 108 -21.81 -9.01 6.77
CA ASP A 108 -22.45 -10.31 7.03
C ASP A 108 -22.84 -11.00 5.72
N ASN A 109 -21.80 -11.37 4.92
CA ASN A 109 -21.96 -12.05 3.64
C ASN A 109 -20.93 -13.18 3.52
N PRO A 110 -21.37 -14.46 3.62
CA PRO A 110 -20.45 -15.60 3.60
C PRO A 110 -19.72 -15.78 2.26
N ASP A 111 -20.23 -15.23 1.16
CA ASP A 111 -19.58 -15.31 -0.15
C ASP A 111 -18.27 -14.51 -0.21
N LEU A 112 -18.08 -13.57 0.72
CA LEU A 112 -16.85 -12.80 0.85
C LEU A 112 -15.73 -13.56 1.57
N THR A 113 -16.03 -14.58 2.35
CA THR A 113 -15.05 -15.31 3.16
C THR A 113 -13.87 -15.87 2.34
N PRO A 114 -14.08 -16.60 1.22
CA PRO A 114 -12.97 -17.12 0.44
C PRO A 114 -12.16 -15.99 -0.24
N ILE A 115 -12.82 -14.89 -0.61
CA ILE A 115 -12.16 -13.72 -1.21
C ILE A 115 -11.28 -13.04 -0.17
N ALA A 116 -11.80 -12.85 1.04
CA ALA A 116 -11.07 -12.27 2.17
C ALA A 116 -9.78 -13.04 2.48
N ALA A 117 -9.89 -14.37 2.57
CA ALA A 117 -8.74 -15.24 2.84
C ALA A 117 -7.69 -15.15 1.72
N GLU A 118 -8.11 -15.09 0.45
CA GLU A 118 -7.20 -14.96 -0.69
C GLU A 118 -6.48 -13.60 -0.67
N VAL A 119 -7.20 -12.49 -0.48
CA VAL A 119 -6.64 -11.13 -0.38
C VAL A 119 -5.67 -11.05 0.79
N ARG A 120 -6.08 -11.54 1.96
CA ARG A 120 -5.24 -11.57 3.16
C ARG A 120 -3.93 -12.32 2.93
N GLY A 121 -3.98 -13.51 2.32
CA GLY A 121 -2.80 -14.31 2.01
C GLY A 121 -1.82 -13.58 1.08
N LYS A 122 -2.34 -12.89 0.06
CA LYS A 122 -1.54 -12.08 -0.86
C LYS A 122 -0.91 -10.88 -0.14
N LEU A 123 -1.67 -10.12 0.63
CA LEU A 123 -1.15 -8.97 1.39
C LEU A 123 -0.13 -9.39 2.46
N ALA A 124 -0.31 -10.57 3.09
CA ALA A 124 0.67 -11.11 4.02
C ALA A 124 2.02 -11.35 3.34
N ARG A 125 2.03 -11.94 2.13
CA ARG A 125 3.26 -12.13 1.36
C ARG A 125 3.90 -10.82 0.94
N VAL A 126 3.10 -9.81 0.56
CA VAL A 126 3.61 -8.46 0.25
C VAL A 126 4.36 -7.89 1.46
N VAL A 127 3.74 -7.88 2.64
CA VAL A 127 4.35 -7.32 3.85
C VAL A 127 5.60 -8.10 4.26
N GLU A 128 5.56 -9.43 4.18
CA GLU A 128 6.66 -10.30 4.53
C GLU A 128 7.87 -10.08 3.61
N ARG A 129 7.68 -10.16 2.29
CA ARG A 129 8.75 -10.00 1.30
C ARG A 129 9.30 -8.58 1.24
N ALA A 130 8.44 -7.57 1.36
CA ALA A 130 8.89 -6.19 1.41
C ALA A 130 9.71 -5.87 2.66
N SER A 131 9.62 -6.70 3.71
CA SER A 131 10.39 -6.55 4.95
C SER A 131 11.69 -7.36 4.99
N GLU A 132 11.91 -8.25 4.02
CA GLU A 132 13.14 -9.04 3.95
C GLU A 132 14.36 -8.14 3.74
N PRO A 133 15.53 -8.51 4.31
CA PRO A 133 16.76 -7.79 4.07
C PRO A 133 17.05 -7.70 2.56
N PHE A 134 17.50 -6.54 2.10
CA PHE A 134 17.91 -6.36 0.71
C PHE A 134 19.12 -7.24 0.40
N ALA A 135 18.90 -8.35 -0.28
CA ALA A 135 19.97 -9.01 -1.01
C ALA A 135 20.19 -8.17 -2.29
N PRO A 136 21.37 -7.54 -2.49
CA PRO A 136 21.64 -6.85 -3.73
C PRO A 136 21.54 -7.88 -4.86
N SER A 137 20.47 -7.79 -5.65
CA SER A 137 20.38 -8.58 -6.88
C SER A 137 21.58 -8.21 -7.73
N ALA A 138 22.42 -9.18 -8.06
CA ALA A 138 23.45 -9.05 -9.07
C ALA A 138 22.77 -8.81 -10.43
N ARG A 139 22.27 -7.59 -10.65
CA ARG A 139 21.96 -7.11 -11.98
C ARG A 139 23.18 -6.36 -12.47
N SER A 140 23.83 -7.00 -13.44
CA SER A 140 24.93 -6.46 -14.20
C SER A 140 24.72 -4.99 -14.57
N ASP A 141 25.71 -4.18 -14.23
CA ASP A 141 25.93 -2.85 -14.76
C ASP A 141 25.91 -2.89 -16.29
N SER A 142 24.78 -2.52 -16.88
CA SER A 142 24.69 -2.10 -18.28
C SER A 142 23.62 -1.05 -18.42
N TYR A 143 23.78 0.08 -17.72
CA TYR A 143 23.00 1.26 -18.00
C TYR A 143 23.92 2.45 -18.23
N GLY A 144 24.18 2.70 -19.50
CA GLY A 144 24.84 3.92 -19.95
C GLY A 144 23.98 5.17 -19.62
N PRO A 145 24.57 6.35 -19.51
CA PRO A 145 23.88 7.55 -19.07
C PRO A 145 22.81 7.97 -20.07
N ARG A 146 21.55 7.96 -19.66
CA ARG A 146 20.47 8.61 -20.42
C ARG A 146 20.40 10.08 -20.02
N THR A 147 20.62 10.91 -21.00
CA THR A 147 20.45 12.35 -20.95
C THR A 147 19.02 12.73 -20.57
N SER A 148 18.96 13.72 -19.67
CA SER A 148 17.77 14.40 -19.20
C SER A 148 16.94 14.99 -20.35
N ALA A 149 15.67 14.58 -20.43
CA ALA A 149 14.65 15.42 -21.06
C ALA A 149 13.39 15.28 -20.20
N GLY A 150 13.00 16.40 -19.60
CA GLY A 150 11.92 16.49 -18.65
C GLY A 150 10.56 16.12 -19.21
N ARG A 151 9.75 15.55 -18.34
CA ARG A 151 8.30 15.71 -18.41
C ARG A 151 7.72 15.51 -17.02
N THR A 152 7.55 16.62 -16.33
CA THR A 152 6.68 16.75 -15.17
C THR A 152 5.24 16.49 -15.62
N SER A 153 4.68 15.37 -15.26
CA SER A 153 3.22 15.18 -15.24
C SER A 153 2.80 15.04 -13.78
N ARG A 154 2.56 16.19 -13.17
CA ARG A 154 1.78 16.25 -11.92
C ARG A 154 0.33 15.96 -12.28
N LEU A 155 -0.15 14.79 -11.94
CA LEU A 155 -1.58 14.56 -11.83
C LEU A 155 -2.02 15.18 -10.49
N ALA A 156 -2.41 16.45 -10.54
CA ALA A 156 -3.07 17.10 -9.42
C ALA A 156 -4.49 16.52 -9.34
N ILE A 157 -4.73 15.68 -8.36
CA ILE A 157 -6.10 15.37 -7.95
C ILE A 157 -6.64 16.61 -7.27
N PHE A 158 -7.53 17.30 -7.97
CA PHE A 158 -8.25 18.45 -7.50
C PHE A 158 -9.23 17.98 -6.42
N LEU A 159 -8.92 18.21 -5.15
CA LEU A 159 -9.88 18.13 -4.07
C LEU A 159 -10.51 19.51 -3.91
N PRO A 160 -11.82 19.65 -4.09
CA PRO A 160 -12.50 20.91 -3.78
C PRO A 160 -12.46 21.20 -2.28
N ASP A 161 -12.39 22.48 -1.96
CA ASP A 161 -12.35 23.03 -0.63
C ASP A 161 -13.41 22.42 0.30
N PHE A 162 -12.94 21.75 1.36
CA PHE A 162 -13.76 21.50 2.54
C PHE A 162 -13.51 22.62 3.54
N VAL A 163 -14.56 23.43 3.74
CA VAL A 163 -14.70 24.39 4.84
C VAL A 163 -14.90 23.66 6.15
#